data_348bfbc5c86208d5e4b44cda6115d151
#
_entry.id   348bfbc5c86208d5e4b44cda6115d151
#
_cell.length_a   1.000
_cell.length_b   1.000
_cell.length_c   1.000
_cell.angle_alpha   90.00
_cell.angle_beta   90.00
_cell.angle_gamma   90.00
#
_symmetry.space_group_name_H-M   'P 1'
#
loop_
_entity.id
_entity.type
_entity.pdbx_description
1 polymer ?
#
loop_
_entity_poly.entity_id
_entity_poly.type
_entity_poly.pdbx_seq_one_letter_code
_entity_poly.pdbx_strand_id
1 'polypeptide(L)'
;TVHEVEVPRGEPNEGGANVDDDKLAYFSWYAGGLRVVDISDPADPVEVGHYIDPAGNNFWGVALAEDRNGDRIVLASDRDFGLFIFRYTGPIPGGGE
;
A
#
# COMPACT_ATOMS: atom_id res chain seq x y z
N THR A 1 4.34 -7.18 14.21
CA THR A 1 5.56 -7.33 13.38
C THR A 1 5.22 -7.16 11.91
N VAL A 2 6.00 -6.36 11.22
CA VAL A 2 5.89 -6.19 9.78
C VAL A 2 6.40 -7.45 9.09
N HIS A 3 5.67 -7.93 8.09
CA HIS A 3 6.14 -9.05 7.29
C HIS A 3 6.76 -8.60 5.98
N GLU A 4 6.13 -7.67 5.28
CA GLU A 4 6.60 -7.28 3.96
C GLU A 4 6.30 -5.81 3.71
N VAL A 5 7.14 -5.17 2.89
CA VAL A 5 6.97 -3.79 2.48
C VAL A 5 7.18 -3.69 0.97
N GLU A 6 6.37 -2.85 0.32
CA GLU A 6 6.52 -2.51 -1.09
C GLU A 6 6.54 -1.01 -1.28
N VAL A 7 7.47 -0.55 -2.09
CA VAL A 7 7.59 0.86 -2.46
C VAL A 7 7.57 0.91 -3.99
N PRO A 8 6.77 1.79 -4.59
CA PRO A 8 6.77 1.92 -6.05
C PRO A 8 8.15 2.30 -6.57
N ARG A 9 8.61 1.60 -7.59
CA ARG A 9 9.95 1.80 -8.14
C ARG A 9 9.95 2.24 -9.59
N GLY A 10 8.78 2.50 -10.14
CA GLY A 10 8.67 2.85 -11.55
C GLY A 10 8.86 1.69 -12.50
N GLU A 11 8.72 0.47 -12.01
CA GLU A 11 8.85 -0.71 -12.86
C GLU A 11 7.60 -0.89 -13.73
N PRO A 12 7.71 -1.62 -14.85
CA PRO A 12 6.63 -1.67 -15.83
C PRO A 12 5.29 -2.17 -15.28
N ASN A 13 5.30 -2.95 -14.22
CA ASN A 13 4.07 -3.53 -13.70
C ASN A 13 3.56 -2.84 -12.43
N GLU A 14 4.20 -1.77 -12.02
CA GLU A 14 3.90 -1.19 -10.73
C GLU A 14 3.07 0.08 -10.78
N GLY A 15 3.12 0.80 -11.85
CA GLY A 15 2.48 2.09 -11.86
C GLY A 15 1.79 2.38 -13.14
N GLY A 16 0.81 3.20 -13.09
CA GLY A 16 0.09 3.65 -14.25
C GLY A 16 0.28 5.14 -14.46
N ALA A 17 -0.33 5.62 -15.50
CA ALA A 17 -0.23 7.04 -15.84
C ALA A 17 -0.84 7.95 -14.80
N ASN A 18 -1.72 7.41 -13.97
CA ASN A 18 -2.48 8.21 -13.02
C ASN A 18 -1.96 8.09 -11.59
N VAL A 19 -0.80 7.47 -11.41
CA VAL A 19 -0.29 7.22 -10.07
C VAL A 19 0.93 8.09 -9.81
N ASP A 20 0.95 8.73 -8.67
CA ASP A 20 2.05 9.57 -8.24
C ASP A 20 2.28 9.29 -6.76
N ASP A 21 2.64 8.05 -6.46
CA ASP A 21 2.75 7.57 -5.10
C ASP A 21 4.16 7.07 -4.75
N ASP A 22 5.18 7.57 -5.43
CA ASP A 22 6.56 7.14 -5.21
C ASP A 22 7.10 7.51 -3.83
N LYS A 23 6.34 8.30 -3.06
CA LYS A 23 6.70 8.65 -1.69
C LYS A 23 5.88 7.86 -0.67
N LEU A 24 5.18 6.82 -1.09
CA LEU A 24 4.41 5.98 -0.18
C LEU A 24 5.03 4.59 -0.09
N ALA A 25 4.97 4.00 1.09
CA ALA A 25 5.35 2.60 1.31
C ALA A 25 4.12 1.85 1.84
N TYR A 26 3.96 0.63 1.37
CA TYR A 26 2.82 -0.22 1.71
C TYR A 26 3.32 -1.43 2.47
N PHE A 27 2.73 -1.69 3.64
CA PHE A 27 3.22 -2.72 4.55
C PHE A 27 2.15 -3.75 4.82
N SER A 28 2.51 -5.03 4.75
CA SER A 28 1.70 -6.10 5.32
C SER A 28 2.18 -6.34 6.74
N TRP A 29 1.28 -6.28 7.70
CA TRP A 29 1.63 -6.22 9.11
C TRP A 29 0.87 -7.25 9.94
N TYR A 30 0.60 -8.42 9.40
CA TYR A 30 -0.16 -9.49 10.06
C TYR A 30 -1.46 -8.94 10.64
N ALA A 31 -1.68 -9.12 11.95
CA ALA A 31 -2.88 -8.64 12.62
C ALA A 31 -2.96 -7.11 12.66
N GLY A 32 -1.86 -6.41 12.43
CA GLY A 32 -1.86 -4.96 12.30
C GLY A 32 -2.43 -4.47 10.99
N GLY A 33 -2.81 -5.36 10.09
CA GLY A 33 -3.49 -5.03 8.85
C GLY A 33 -2.58 -4.56 7.75
N LEU A 34 -3.14 -3.79 6.83
CA LEU A 34 -2.39 -3.12 5.78
C LEU A 34 -2.14 -1.68 6.20
N ARG A 35 -0.90 -1.22 6.06
CA ARG A 35 -0.52 0.13 6.45
C ARG A 35 0.12 0.86 5.29
N VAL A 36 -0.18 2.15 5.16
CA VAL A 36 0.42 3.02 4.15
C VAL A 36 1.16 4.12 4.88
N VAL A 37 2.42 4.32 4.54
CA VAL A 37 3.30 5.24 5.25
C VAL A 37 3.89 6.24 4.26
N ASP A 38 3.83 7.51 4.61
CA ASP A 38 4.48 8.59 3.86
C ASP A 38 5.96 8.57 4.22
N ILE A 39 6.81 8.32 3.22
CA ILE A 39 8.25 8.27 3.39
C ILE A 39 8.94 9.42 2.67
N SER A 40 8.24 10.51 2.40
CA SER A 40 8.85 11.67 1.73
C SER A 40 9.98 12.27 2.56
N ASP A 41 9.90 12.16 3.88
CA ASP A 41 11.01 12.46 4.78
C ASP A 41 11.43 11.17 5.46
N PRO A 42 12.51 10.52 5.02
CA PRO A 42 12.91 9.22 5.59
C PRO A 42 13.24 9.27 7.07
N ALA A 43 13.55 10.46 7.59
CA ALA A 43 13.84 10.61 9.01
C ALA A 43 12.57 10.73 9.84
N ASP A 44 11.41 10.90 9.21
CA ASP A 44 10.14 11.09 9.90
C ASP A 44 9.00 10.44 9.12
N PRO A 45 8.98 9.11 9.02
CA PRO A 45 7.89 8.41 8.31
C PRO A 45 6.57 8.56 9.08
N VAL A 46 5.50 8.79 8.34
CA VAL A 46 4.18 9.05 8.92
C VAL A 46 3.16 8.11 8.31
N GLU A 47 2.43 7.38 9.16
CA GLU A 47 1.34 6.54 8.67
C GLU A 47 0.19 7.43 8.19
N VAL A 48 -0.25 7.20 6.96
CA VAL A 48 -1.30 8.01 6.34
C VAL A 48 -2.51 7.19 5.93
N GLY A 49 -2.47 5.88 6.08
CA GLY A 49 -3.62 5.03 5.79
C GLY A 49 -3.46 3.64 6.38
N HIS A 50 -4.58 3.00 6.60
CA HIS A 50 -4.56 1.62 7.07
C HIS A 50 -5.91 0.93 6.80
N TYR A 51 -5.87 -0.39 6.81
CA TYR A 51 -7.06 -1.21 6.82
C TYR A 51 -6.89 -2.32 7.84
N ILE A 52 -7.81 -2.42 8.76
CA ILE A 52 -7.89 -3.49 9.74
C ILE A 52 -9.33 -3.98 9.75
N ASP A 53 -9.52 -5.25 9.40
CA ASP A 53 -10.86 -5.84 9.43
C ASP A 53 -11.28 -6.08 10.87
N PRO A 54 -12.49 -5.69 11.27
CA PRO A 54 -12.97 -5.96 12.63
C PRO A 54 -12.96 -7.44 13.01
N ALA A 55 -13.03 -8.34 12.03
CA ALA A 55 -12.95 -9.78 12.28
C ALA A 55 -11.51 -10.27 12.40
N GLY A 56 -10.54 -9.39 12.24
CA GLY A 56 -9.12 -9.73 12.31
C GLY A 56 -8.48 -9.85 10.95
N ASN A 57 -7.18 -9.61 10.92
CA ASN A 57 -6.38 -9.78 9.73
C ASN A 57 -5.13 -10.59 10.06
N ASN A 58 -4.57 -11.17 9.02
CA ASN A 58 -3.30 -11.87 9.13
C ASN A 58 -2.56 -11.69 7.81
N PHE A 59 -2.26 -10.43 7.46
CA PHE A 59 -1.64 -10.10 6.19
C PHE A 59 -0.18 -10.54 6.17
N TRP A 60 0.15 -11.27 5.14
CA TRP A 60 1.48 -11.81 4.92
C TRP A 60 2.19 -11.03 3.81
N GLY A 61 1.58 -10.92 2.66
CA GLY A 61 2.21 -10.33 1.49
C GLY A 61 1.49 -9.10 1.01
N VAL A 62 2.24 -8.24 0.35
CA VAL A 62 1.70 -7.06 -0.30
C VAL A 62 2.38 -6.91 -1.66
N ALA A 63 1.61 -6.56 -2.67
CA ALA A 63 2.11 -6.32 -4.01
C ALA A 63 1.39 -5.13 -4.62
N LEU A 64 2.06 -4.46 -5.53
CA LEU A 64 1.52 -3.28 -6.18
C LEU A 64 1.17 -3.61 -7.63
N ALA A 65 0.07 -3.04 -8.11
CA ALA A 65 -0.37 -3.22 -9.48
C ALA A 65 -1.11 -1.97 -9.91
N GLU A 66 -1.68 -2.00 -11.11
CA GLU A 66 -2.54 -0.95 -11.58
C GLU A 66 -3.80 -1.55 -12.19
N ASP A 67 -4.90 -0.82 -12.12
CA ASP A 67 -6.11 -1.28 -12.78
C ASP A 67 -6.06 -0.89 -14.26
N ARG A 68 -7.13 -1.22 -14.99
CA ARG A 68 -7.15 -0.94 -16.42
C ARG A 68 -7.15 0.54 -16.75
N ASN A 69 -7.44 1.40 -15.79
CA ASN A 69 -7.40 2.84 -15.98
C ASN A 69 -6.04 3.44 -15.65
N GLY A 70 -5.10 2.63 -15.18
CA GLY A 70 -3.79 3.11 -14.79
C GLY A 70 -3.70 3.63 -13.37
N ASP A 71 -4.68 3.29 -12.54
CA ASP A 71 -4.69 3.71 -11.14
C ASP A 71 -4.07 2.63 -10.26
N ARG A 72 -3.42 3.07 -9.17
CA ARG A 72 -2.77 2.15 -8.25
C ARG A 72 -3.79 1.29 -7.53
N ILE A 73 -3.53 -0.01 -7.50
CA ILE A 73 -4.19 -0.92 -6.58
C ILE A 73 -3.13 -1.66 -5.77
N VAL A 74 -3.51 -2.03 -4.55
CA VAL A 74 -2.63 -2.75 -3.62
C VAL A 74 -3.26 -4.10 -3.38
N LEU A 75 -2.48 -5.14 -3.61
CA LEU A 75 -2.92 -6.52 -3.39
C LEU A 75 -2.29 -7.01 -2.11
N ALA A 76 -3.11 -7.49 -1.18
CA ALA A 76 -2.61 -8.00 0.09
C ALA A 76 -3.14 -9.42 0.30
N SER A 77 -2.25 -10.34 0.61
CA SER A 77 -2.65 -11.71 0.87
C SER A 77 -2.79 -11.93 2.37
N ASP A 78 -3.99 -12.34 2.77
CA ASP A 78 -4.31 -12.65 4.15
C ASP A 78 -4.23 -14.17 4.30
N ARG A 79 -3.54 -14.63 5.32
CA ARG A 79 -3.31 -16.08 5.50
C ARG A 79 -4.59 -16.82 5.81
N ASP A 80 -5.60 -16.14 6.33
CA ASP A 80 -6.86 -16.76 6.75
C ASP A 80 -7.99 -16.54 5.75
N PHE A 81 -7.99 -15.40 5.06
CA PHE A 81 -9.15 -14.98 4.25
C PHE A 81 -8.84 -14.81 2.76
N GLY A 82 -7.59 -14.98 2.34
CA GLY A 82 -7.24 -14.92 0.94
C GLY A 82 -6.82 -13.54 0.48
N LEU A 83 -7.15 -13.20 -0.76
CA LEU A 83 -6.66 -11.98 -1.40
C LEU A 83 -7.59 -10.81 -1.16
N PHE A 84 -7.01 -9.70 -0.72
CA PHE A 84 -7.70 -8.41 -0.62
C PHE A 84 -7.14 -7.47 -1.67
N ILE A 85 -7.99 -6.63 -2.24
CA ILE A 85 -7.61 -5.62 -3.23
C ILE A 85 -8.04 -4.27 -2.69
N PHE A 86 -7.09 -3.33 -2.59
CA PHE A 86 -7.34 -2.03 -2.00
C PHE A 86 -6.98 -0.89 -2.95
N ARG A 87 -7.63 0.25 -2.73
CA ARG A 87 -7.21 1.54 -3.28
C ARG A 87 -6.87 2.45 -2.12
N TYR A 88 -5.75 3.14 -2.22
CA TYR A 88 -5.40 4.16 -1.26
C TYR A 88 -6.14 5.45 -1.64
N THR A 89 -6.84 6.03 -0.68
CA THR A 89 -7.65 7.24 -0.91
C THR A 89 -7.18 8.43 -0.09
N GLY A 90 -6.06 8.30 0.58
CA GLY A 90 -5.51 9.36 1.39
C GLY A 90 -4.67 10.36 0.61
N PRO A 91 -3.95 11.24 1.32
CA PRO A 91 -3.13 12.25 0.65
C PRO A 91 -1.94 11.64 -0.07
N ILE A 92 -1.54 12.30 -1.17
CA ILE A 92 -0.37 11.90 -1.96
C ILE A 92 0.76 12.89 -1.67
N PRO A 93 1.85 12.44 -1.05
CA PRO A 93 2.95 13.34 -0.71
C PRO A 93 3.61 13.94 -1.94
N GLY A 94 3.80 15.25 -1.92
CA GLY A 94 4.49 15.94 -2.99
C GLY A 94 3.72 16.03 -4.28
N GLY A 95 2.54 15.44 -4.32
CA GLY A 95 1.72 15.41 -5.50
C GLY A 95 0.62 16.38 -5.41
N GLY A 96 0.15 16.82 -5.68
CA GLY A 96 -0.87 17.27 -5.57
C GLY A 96 -1.73 18.15 -5.30
N GLU A 97 -1.60 18.89 -5.34
CA GLU A 97 -2.56 19.70 -5.20
C GLU A 97 -2.83 20.52 -6.03
#